data_e5bab8e15f692cc23f5bb305d53826ab
#
_entry.id   e5bab8e15f692cc23f5bb305d53826ab
#
_cell.length_a   1.000
_cell.length_b   1.000
_cell.length_c   1.000
_cell.angle_alpha   90.00
_cell.angle_beta   90.00
_cell.angle_gamma   90.00
#
_symmetry.space_group_name_H-M   'P 1'
#
loop_
_entity.id
_entity.type
_entity.pdbx_description
1 polymer ?
#
loop_
_entity_poly.entity_id
_entity_poly.type
_entity_poly.pdbx_seq_one_letter_code
_entity_poly.pdbx_strand_id
1 'polypeptide(L)'
;ELLGGKYFKKLIEKLRTVYDYIIIDTPPLGSVIDSAIVSKICDGTMIVIAANEVSYRFAQKVKEQLEKAECKILGCVLNKVDLGGKGHYSKYYGNYYGKYYEKYYGNYENKQ
;
A
#
# COMPACT_ATOMS: atom_id res chain seq x y z
N GLU A 1 0.81 9.43 20.76
CA GLU A 1 2.06 9.56 21.58
C GLU A 1 3.01 8.37 21.43
N LEU A 2 2.53 7.12 21.33
CA LEU A 2 3.39 5.93 21.20
C LEU A 2 4.19 5.89 19.90
N LEU A 3 3.59 6.23 18.76
CA LEU A 3 4.21 6.12 17.43
C LEU A 3 5.27 7.21 17.15
N GLY A 4 5.16 8.38 17.77
CA GLY A 4 6.16 9.45 17.69
C GLY A 4 7.27 9.34 18.74
N GLY A 5 7.22 8.34 19.62
CA GLY A 5 8.12 8.22 20.75
C GLY A 5 9.52 7.67 20.39
N LYS A 6 10.50 8.04 21.20
CA LYS A 6 11.89 7.54 21.09
C LYS A 6 11.97 6.00 21.08
N TYR A 7 11.04 5.33 21.73
CA TYR A 7 11.00 3.86 21.80
C TYR A 7 10.62 3.21 20.46
N PHE A 8 9.65 3.77 19.76
CA PHE A 8 9.24 3.25 18.46
C PHE A 8 10.37 3.41 17.42
N LYS A 9 11.02 4.57 17.41
CA LYS A 9 12.19 4.79 16.54
C LYS A 9 13.30 3.79 16.82
N LYS A 10 13.67 3.60 18.10
CA LYS A 10 14.68 2.61 18.51
C LYS A 10 14.30 1.18 18.15
N LEU A 11 13.00 0.84 18.23
CA LEU A 11 12.52 -0.46 17.80
C LEU A 11 12.78 -0.68 16.31
N ILE A 12 12.38 0.29 15.46
CA ILE A 12 12.61 0.19 14.02
C ILE A 12 14.10 0.13 13.68
N GLU A 13 14.93 0.95 14.33
CA GLU A 13 16.39 0.90 14.15
C GLU A 13 16.95 -0.49 14.48
N LYS A 14 16.48 -1.13 15.56
CA LYS A 14 16.87 -2.49 15.92
C LYS A 14 16.37 -3.53 14.91
N LEU A 15 15.12 -3.41 14.45
CA LEU A 15 14.57 -4.33 13.47
C LEU A 15 15.31 -4.25 12.13
N ARG A 16 15.80 -3.08 11.72
CA ARG A 16 16.62 -2.89 10.52
C ARG A 16 17.93 -3.70 10.52
N THR A 17 18.43 -4.09 11.69
CA THR A 17 19.64 -4.94 11.79
C THR A 17 19.35 -6.43 11.63
N VAL A 18 18.07 -6.81 11.63
CA VAL A 18 17.63 -8.23 11.64
C VAL A 18 16.85 -8.59 10.39
N TYR A 19 16.09 -7.64 9.84
CA TYR A 19 15.16 -7.88 8.73
C TYR A 19 15.52 -7.06 7.49
N ASP A 20 15.42 -7.67 6.32
CA ASP A 20 15.59 -7.02 5.02
C ASP A 20 14.43 -6.08 4.70
N TYR A 21 13.22 -6.44 5.15
CA TYR A 21 11.99 -5.67 4.96
C TYR A 21 11.23 -5.54 6.27
N ILE A 22 10.74 -4.33 6.54
CA ILE A 22 9.84 -4.02 7.65
C ILE A 22 8.60 -3.36 7.07
N ILE A 23 7.47 -4.01 7.18
CA ILE A 23 6.18 -3.49 6.72
C ILE A 23 5.39 -3.03 7.92
N ILE A 24 4.99 -1.76 7.93
CA ILE A 24 4.18 -1.17 8.98
C ILE A 24 2.80 -0.89 8.40
N ASP A 25 1.79 -1.63 8.87
CA ASP A 25 0.40 -1.37 8.55
C ASP A 25 -0.14 -0.26 9.46
N THR A 26 -0.88 0.67 8.87
CA THR A 26 -1.47 1.81 9.58
C THR A 26 -2.98 1.84 9.40
N PRO A 27 -3.73 2.40 10.37
CA PRO A 27 -5.17 2.56 10.22
C PRO A 27 -5.54 3.36 8.96
N PRO A 28 -6.78 3.19 8.45
CA PRO A 28 -7.28 3.97 7.34
C PRO A 28 -7.11 5.48 7.58
N LEU A 29 -6.81 6.22 6.52
CA LEU A 29 -6.39 7.62 6.53
C LEU A 29 -7.41 8.65 7.09
N GLY A 30 -8.31 8.25 7.96
CA GLY A 30 -9.00 9.18 8.87
C GLY A 30 -8.04 9.83 9.88
N SER A 31 -6.87 9.20 10.11
CA SER A 31 -5.80 9.68 11.00
C SER A 31 -4.51 9.87 10.22
N VAL A 32 -4.49 10.85 9.31
CA VAL A 32 -3.29 11.22 8.51
C VAL A 32 -2.08 11.52 9.41
N ILE A 33 -2.33 12.01 10.61
CA ILE A 33 -1.27 12.38 11.57
C ILE A 33 -0.40 11.17 11.94
N ASP A 34 -1.02 10.03 12.26
CA ASP A 34 -0.26 8.84 12.67
C ASP A 34 0.55 8.26 11.51
N SER A 35 -0.05 8.19 10.33
CA SER A 35 0.63 7.73 9.12
C SER A 35 1.80 8.65 8.73
N ALA A 36 1.65 9.97 8.89
CA ALA A 36 2.71 10.94 8.64
C ALA A 36 3.86 10.82 9.65
N ILE A 37 3.57 10.53 10.91
CA ILE A 37 4.59 10.29 11.94
C ILE A 37 5.39 9.02 11.62
N VAL A 38 4.69 7.94 11.29
CA VAL A 38 5.32 6.65 10.94
C VAL A 38 6.15 6.79 9.66
N SER A 39 5.66 7.49 8.65
CA SER A 39 6.36 7.65 7.37
C SER A 39 7.72 8.32 7.49
N LYS A 40 7.91 9.21 8.48
CA LYS A 40 9.20 9.90 8.72
C LYS A 40 10.33 8.96 9.14
N ILE A 41 10.02 7.79 9.65
CA ILE A 41 11.01 6.77 10.04
C ILE A 41 11.10 5.62 9.03
N CYS A 42 10.27 5.64 8.01
CA CYS A 42 10.26 4.66 6.93
C CYS A 42 11.06 5.16 5.72
N ASP A 43 11.54 4.23 4.91
CA ASP A 43 12.24 4.56 3.66
C ASP A 43 11.27 4.99 2.55
N GLY A 44 9.98 4.70 2.72
CA GLY A 44 8.92 5.12 1.84
C GLY A 44 7.53 4.66 2.29
N THR A 45 6.52 5.26 1.70
CA THR A 45 5.10 5.02 2.00
C THR A 45 4.39 4.55 0.75
N MET A 46 3.58 3.52 0.87
CA MET A 46 2.70 3.03 -0.18
C MET A 46 1.25 3.34 0.17
N ILE A 47 0.52 3.97 -0.76
CA ILE A 47 -0.90 4.27 -0.59
C ILE A 47 -1.69 3.08 -1.13
N VAL A 48 -2.55 2.47 -0.29
CA VAL A 48 -3.45 1.41 -0.71
C VAL A 48 -4.88 1.95 -0.81
N ILE A 49 -5.47 1.85 -2.00
CA ILE A 49 -6.81 2.37 -2.31
C ILE A 49 -7.71 1.20 -2.68
N ALA A 50 -8.87 1.08 -2.02
CA ALA A 50 -9.89 0.13 -2.41
C ALA A 50 -10.68 0.67 -3.61
N ALA A 51 -10.71 -0.08 -4.71
CA ALA A 51 -11.45 0.28 -5.91
C ALA A 51 -12.94 0.38 -5.59
N ASN A 52 -13.61 1.37 -6.18
CA ASN A 52 -15.03 1.66 -5.99
C ASN A 52 -15.47 2.09 -4.58
N GLU A 53 -14.58 2.08 -3.59
CA GLU A 53 -14.88 2.52 -2.22
C GLU A 53 -14.36 3.93 -1.93
N VAL A 54 -13.30 4.35 -2.63
CA VAL A 54 -12.64 5.64 -2.39
C VAL A 54 -12.77 6.53 -3.63
N SER A 55 -13.27 7.76 -3.45
CA SER A 55 -13.34 8.71 -4.54
C SER A 55 -11.96 9.24 -4.94
N TYR A 56 -11.78 9.55 -6.22
CA TYR A 56 -10.56 10.14 -6.74
C TYR A 56 -10.16 11.44 -6.01
N ARG A 57 -11.14 12.30 -5.69
CA ARG A 57 -10.89 13.55 -4.94
C ARG A 57 -10.36 13.30 -3.54
N PHE A 58 -10.85 12.25 -2.88
CA PHE A 58 -10.35 11.87 -1.56
C PHE A 58 -8.92 11.34 -1.64
N ALA A 59 -8.64 10.48 -2.61
CA ALA A 59 -7.28 9.96 -2.85
C ALA A 59 -6.27 11.07 -3.13
N GLN A 60 -6.67 12.08 -3.93
CA GLN A 60 -5.84 13.27 -4.17
C GLN A 60 -5.54 14.05 -2.88
N LYS A 61 -6.56 14.32 -2.06
CA LYS A 61 -6.37 15.01 -0.78
C LYS A 61 -5.39 14.27 0.14
N VAL A 62 -5.51 12.95 0.20
CA VAL A 62 -4.60 12.11 0.98
C VAL A 62 -3.17 12.24 0.47
N LYS A 63 -2.96 12.14 -0.83
CA LYS A 63 -1.66 12.34 -1.47
C LYS A 63 -1.07 13.71 -1.10
N GLU A 64 -1.83 14.78 -1.30
CA GLU A 64 -1.40 16.14 -0.96
C GLU A 64 -1.03 16.31 0.53
N GLN A 65 -1.76 15.66 1.43
CA GLN A 65 -1.46 15.70 2.86
C GLN A 65 -0.16 14.97 3.20
N LEU A 66 0.08 13.82 2.57
CA LEU A 66 1.33 13.09 2.74
C LEU A 66 2.53 13.85 2.15
N GLU A 67 2.35 14.50 1.01
CA GLU A 67 3.37 15.36 0.41
C GLU A 67 3.69 16.58 1.28
N LYS A 68 2.67 17.24 1.84
CA LYS A 68 2.85 18.34 2.81
C LYS A 68 3.55 17.89 4.09
N ALA A 69 3.38 16.64 4.48
CA ALA A 69 4.08 16.05 5.61
C ALA A 69 5.49 15.55 5.26
N GLU A 70 5.95 15.83 4.03
CA GLU A 70 7.27 15.40 3.52
C GLU A 70 7.45 13.88 3.49
N CYS A 71 6.35 13.13 3.34
CA CYS A 71 6.40 11.69 3.22
C CYS A 71 6.88 11.28 1.82
N LYS A 72 7.87 10.40 1.75
CA LYS A 72 8.32 9.82 0.49
C LYS A 72 7.29 8.80 0.00
N ILE A 73 6.49 9.16 -0.99
CA ILE A 73 5.50 8.26 -1.60
C ILE A 73 6.20 7.41 -2.66
N LEU A 74 6.18 6.08 -2.48
CA LEU A 74 6.73 5.11 -3.43
C LEU A 74 5.77 4.82 -4.57
N GLY A 75 4.47 4.87 -4.31
CA GLY A 75 3.43 4.60 -5.28
C GLY A 75 2.08 4.34 -4.64
N CYS A 76 1.15 3.86 -5.47
CA CYS A 76 -0.21 3.55 -5.08
C CYS A 76 -0.58 2.14 -5.55
N VAL A 77 -1.24 1.37 -4.69
CA VAL A 77 -1.83 0.07 -5.00
C VAL A 77 -3.35 0.23 -5.04
N LEU A 78 -3.94 -0.14 -6.16
CA LEU A 78 -5.39 -0.25 -6.28
C LEU A 78 -5.81 -1.68 -5.90
N ASN A 79 -6.44 -1.81 -4.73
CA ASN A 79 -6.92 -3.09 -4.19
C ASN A 79 -8.40 -3.30 -4.52
N LYS A 80 -8.91 -4.52 -4.36
CA LYS A 80 -10.31 -4.91 -4.60
C LYS A 80 -10.79 -4.60 -6.02
N VAL A 81 -9.92 -4.65 -7.01
CA VAL A 81 -10.31 -4.46 -8.40
C VAL A 81 -11.05 -5.71 -8.88
N ASP A 82 -12.30 -5.54 -9.30
CA ASP A 82 -13.05 -6.60 -9.94
C ASP A 82 -12.54 -6.80 -11.38
N LEU A 83 -11.80 -7.86 -11.59
CA LEU A 83 -11.25 -8.23 -12.89
C LEU A 83 -12.27 -9.01 -13.77
N GLY A 84 -13.40 -9.47 -13.19
CA GLY A 84 -14.45 -10.26 -13.87
C GLY A 84 -15.58 -9.43 -14.47
N GLY A 85 -15.70 -8.16 -14.14
CA GLY A 85 -16.78 -7.27 -14.61
C GLY A 85 -16.63 -6.84 -16.08
N LYS A 86 -17.74 -6.47 -16.73
CA LYS A 86 -17.79 -5.96 -18.12
C LYS A 86 -17.20 -4.55 -18.30
N GLY A 87 -16.45 -4.03 -17.31
CA GLY A 87 -15.88 -2.69 -17.35
C GLY A 87 -14.61 -2.59 -18.20
N HIS A 88 -14.29 -1.38 -18.64
CA HIS A 88 -13.10 -1.06 -19.46
C HIS A 88 -11.78 -1.56 -18.82
N TYR A 89 -11.67 -1.61 -17.51
CA TYR A 89 -10.54 -2.15 -16.76
C TYR A 89 -10.38 -3.66 -16.89
N SER A 90 -11.48 -4.42 -16.88
CA SER A 90 -11.48 -5.87 -17.06
C SER A 90 -10.89 -6.28 -18.41
N LYS A 91 -11.17 -5.51 -19.46
CA LYS A 91 -10.73 -5.83 -20.83
C LYS A 91 -9.22 -5.58 -21.04
N TYR A 92 -8.63 -4.59 -20.34
CA TYR A 92 -7.22 -4.25 -20.48
C TYR A 92 -6.31 -5.02 -19.51
N TYR A 93 -6.73 -5.14 -18.26
CA TYR A 93 -5.93 -5.78 -17.21
C TYR A 93 -6.22 -7.28 -17.05
N GLY A 94 -7.46 -7.73 -17.30
CA GLY A 94 -7.82 -9.15 -17.25
C GLY A 94 -7.02 -10.00 -18.24
N ASN A 95 -6.77 -9.50 -19.44
CA ASN A 95 -5.95 -10.19 -20.43
C ASN A 95 -4.44 -10.15 -20.11
N TYR A 96 -3.95 -9.09 -19.48
CA TYR A 96 -2.53 -8.95 -19.18
C TYR A 96 -2.15 -9.69 -17.89
N TYR A 97 -2.93 -9.49 -16.83
CA TYR A 97 -2.68 -10.15 -15.54
C TYR A 97 -3.19 -11.59 -15.49
N GLY A 98 -4.27 -11.92 -16.18
CA GLY A 98 -4.74 -13.32 -16.29
C GLY A 98 -3.66 -14.22 -16.89
N LYS A 99 -3.04 -13.82 -17.99
CA LYS A 99 -1.91 -14.55 -18.60
C LYS A 99 -0.66 -14.56 -17.71
N TYR A 100 -0.42 -13.50 -16.94
CA TYR A 100 0.72 -13.43 -16.02
C TYR A 100 0.50 -14.35 -14.81
N TYR A 101 -0.69 -14.34 -14.22
CA TYR A 101 -1.05 -15.23 -13.11
C TYR A 101 -1.08 -16.70 -13.54
N GLU A 102 -1.66 -17.01 -14.69
CA GLU A 102 -1.68 -18.36 -15.25
C GLU A 102 -0.26 -18.89 -15.51
N LYS A 103 0.62 -18.05 -16.03
CA LYS A 103 2.02 -18.40 -16.31
C LYS A 103 2.86 -18.63 -15.03
N TYR A 104 2.64 -17.88 -13.96
CA TYR A 104 3.49 -17.91 -12.77
C TYR A 104 2.86 -18.63 -11.58
N TYR A 105 1.54 -18.75 -11.50
CA TYR A 105 0.82 -19.34 -10.37
C TYR A 105 -0.08 -20.53 -10.75
N GLY A 106 -0.44 -20.70 -12.01
CA GLY A 106 -1.32 -21.79 -12.50
C GLY A 106 -0.76 -23.20 -12.29
N ASN A 107 0.52 -23.34 -11.96
CA ASN A 107 1.13 -24.64 -11.68
C ASN A 107 1.06 -25.07 -10.21
N TYR A 108 0.49 -24.28 -9.31
CA TYR A 108 0.41 -24.60 -7.88
C TYR A 108 -0.85 -25.36 -7.48
N GLU A 109 -1.95 -25.28 -8.24
CA GLU A 109 -3.20 -25.98 -7.92
C GLU A 109 -3.24 -27.45 -8.38
N ASN A 110 -2.33 -27.90 -9.24
CA ASN A 110 -2.30 -29.29 -9.73
C ASN A 110 -1.39 -30.23 -8.95
N LYS A 111 -1.01 -29.89 -7.70
CA LYS A 111 -0.18 -30.75 -6.84
C LYS A 111 -0.80 -31.01 -5.47
N GLN A 112 -2.11 -31.14 -5.41
CA GLN A 112 -2.78 -31.78 -4.26
C GLN A 112 -3.65 -32.94 -4.74
#